data_3945ee852a2b2de4a390b294d4960657
#
_entry.id   3945ee852a2b2de4a390b294d4960657
#
_cell.length_a   1.000
_cell.length_b   1.000
_cell.length_c   1.000
_cell.angle_alpha   90.00
_cell.angle_beta   90.00
_cell.angle_gamma   90.00
#
_symmetry.space_group_name_H-M   'P 1'
#
loop_
_entity.id
_entity.type
_entity.pdbx_description
1 polymer ?
#
loop_
_entity_poly.entity_id
_entity_poly.type
_entity_poly.pdbx_seq_one_letter_code
_entity_poly.pdbx_strand_id
1 'polypeptide(L)'
;MDAGLTPLVVGAGPVGAVCALALAQQGVPVRVLEAGAEDAPGDGRTLALSHGAQLILSRLGVWHRLAGVTPITRIHISQRGALGVARLDAAELDVPALGYVLSYATLTAALKQALREAGVAVEYGVAVESVQAGSDAAVIATPAGERRTALAVVADGGRSLDAPTPKFHRDYAQMALVCDVRSERPHGHQAYERFTPDGPVALLPLGETPTFYGLEPVKDRMPKHDRYGLVWTARPDAVERLRALDDTAFLDALYAHFGGRQGRFLEVGPRKAFPLTLAYTGSEAGARVVRIGNAAQTLHPVAGQGFNLGLRDAFELALACADVPPDALGNAAMLAAYARGRRADVAGGLGFTDFLVRTFSNDFAPLRHARGLGLLALEALPPLKSFVARRMMFGARG
;
A
#
# COMPACT_ATOMS: atom_id res chain seq x y z
N MET A 1 -35.36 17.51 6.80
CA MET A 1 -34.48 16.32 6.78
C MET A 1 -33.43 16.53 7.85
N ASP A 2 -33.45 15.65 8.82
CA ASP A 2 -32.55 15.75 9.98
C ASP A 2 -31.07 15.79 9.49
N ALA A 3 -30.38 16.90 9.71
CA ALA A 3 -28.98 17.10 9.36
C ALA A 3 -28.02 16.16 10.18
N GLY A 4 -28.58 15.15 10.82
CA GLY A 4 -28.01 14.50 11.99
C GLY A 4 -27.12 13.29 11.75
N LEU A 5 -27.11 12.65 10.60
CA LEU A 5 -26.43 11.36 10.49
C LEU A 5 -25.57 11.23 9.22
N THR A 6 -24.81 12.28 8.92
CA THR A 6 -23.81 12.26 7.83
C THR A 6 -22.71 11.21 8.14
N PRO A 7 -22.33 10.34 7.20
CA PRO A 7 -21.18 9.46 7.33
C PRO A 7 -19.91 10.18 7.78
N LEU A 8 -19.18 9.57 8.71
CA LEU A 8 -17.91 10.07 9.22
C LEU A 8 -16.79 9.09 8.89
N VAL A 9 -15.75 9.60 8.23
CA VAL A 9 -14.51 8.86 7.99
C VAL A 9 -13.49 9.25 9.07
N VAL A 10 -12.95 8.28 9.78
CA VAL A 10 -11.93 8.44 10.81
C VAL A 10 -10.57 8.20 10.16
N GLY A 11 -9.78 9.25 10.04
CA GLY A 11 -8.47 9.28 9.40
C GLY A 11 -8.50 9.86 7.98
N ALA A 12 -7.73 10.94 7.76
CA ALA A 12 -7.53 11.60 6.45
C ALA A 12 -6.28 11.08 5.72
N GLY A 13 -5.74 9.93 6.10
CA GLY A 13 -4.72 9.23 5.33
C GLY A 13 -5.23 8.87 3.93
N PRO A 14 -4.36 8.44 2.98
CA PRO A 14 -4.78 8.23 1.60
C PRO A 14 -5.99 7.31 1.40
N VAL A 15 -6.16 6.27 2.23
CA VAL A 15 -7.31 5.36 2.13
C VAL A 15 -8.59 6.06 2.57
N GLY A 16 -8.56 6.80 3.70
CA GLY A 16 -9.71 7.57 4.16
C GLY A 16 -10.08 8.72 3.24
N ALA A 17 -9.08 9.44 2.71
CA ALA A 17 -9.29 10.51 1.75
C ALA A 17 -9.92 9.99 0.43
N VAL A 18 -9.45 8.84 -0.09
CA VAL A 18 -10.04 8.20 -1.27
C VAL A 18 -11.49 7.76 -0.98
N CYS A 19 -11.76 7.22 0.22
CA CYS A 19 -13.11 6.86 0.61
C CYS A 19 -14.04 8.08 0.64
N ALA A 20 -13.61 9.18 1.27
CA ALA A 20 -14.39 10.40 1.35
C ALA A 20 -14.65 11.04 -0.02
N LEU A 21 -13.63 11.10 -0.89
CA LEU A 21 -13.77 11.58 -2.26
C LEU A 21 -14.74 10.69 -3.07
N ALA A 22 -14.61 9.37 -2.94
CA ALA A 22 -15.48 8.45 -3.65
C ALA A 22 -16.92 8.55 -3.17
N LEU A 23 -17.18 8.69 -1.87
CA LEU A 23 -18.52 8.94 -1.32
C LEU A 23 -19.11 10.25 -1.85
N ALA A 24 -18.34 11.34 -1.80
CA ALA A 24 -18.78 12.64 -2.32
C ALA A 24 -19.10 12.59 -3.81
N GLN A 25 -18.29 11.90 -4.62
CA GLN A 25 -18.53 11.70 -6.05
C GLN A 25 -19.81 10.91 -6.34
N GLN A 26 -20.21 10.00 -5.43
CA GLN A 26 -21.48 9.27 -5.51
C GLN A 26 -22.67 10.07 -4.95
N GLY A 27 -22.47 11.32 -4.55
CA GLY A 27 -23.54 12.15 -3.96
C GLY A 27 -23.87 11.80 -2.51
N VAL A 28 -23.05 10.99 -1.83
CA VAL A 28 -23.20 10.68 -0.41
C VAL A 28 -22.47 11.74 0.41
N PRO A 29 -23.16 12.60 1.18
CA PRO A 29 -22.52 13.57 2.06
C PRO A 29 -21.59 12.88 3.05
N VAL A 30 -20.39 13.45 3.29
CA VAL A 30 -19.38 12.86 4.16
C VAL A 30 -18.55 13.94 4.84
N ARG A 31 -18.12 13.66 6.08
CA ARG A 31 -17.11 14.46 6.80
C ARG A 31 -15.95 13.56 7.22
N VAL A 32 -14.79 14.16 7.43
CA VAL A 32 -13.58 13.42 7.82
C VAL A 32 -13.05 13.97 9.14
N LEU A 33 -12.68 13.09 10.07
CA LEU A 33 -11.98 13.43 11.31
C LEU A 33 -10.52 13.00 11.20
N GLU A 34 -9.59 13.90 11.45
CA GLU A 34 -8.15 13.63 11.36
C GLU A 34 -7.47 14.06 12.67
N ALA A 35 -6.72 13.14 13.28
CA ALA A 35 -6.00 13.41 14.52
C ALA A 35 -4.82 14.35 14.34
N GLY A 36 -4.17 14.30 13.17
CA GLY A 36 -3.04 15.16 12.82
C GLY A 36 -3.45 16.59 12.53
N ALA A 37 -2.49 17.50 12.63
CA ALA A 37 -2.67 18.89 12.15
C ALA A 37 -2.70 18.93 10.62
N GLU A 38 -3.35 19.95 10.05
CA GLU A 38 -3.48 20.09 8.60
C GLU A 38 -2.11 20.25 7.91
N ASP A 39 -1.20 20.94 8.53
CA ASP A 39 0.16 21.24 8.05
C ASP A 39 1.22 20.24 8.54
N ALA A 40 0.79 19.14 9.17
CA ALA A 40 1.71 18.12 9.63
C ALA A 40 2.64 17.65 8.50
N PRO A 41 3.96 17.55 8.75
CA PRO A 41 4.92 17.16 7.73
C PRO A 41 4.55 15.78 7.17
N GLY A 42 4.54 15.67 5.85
CA GLY A 42 4.22 14.42 5.16
C GLY A 42 5.23 13.33 5.50
N ASP A 43 4.75 12.09 5.57
CA ASP A 43 5.60 10.90 5.61
C ASP A 43 6.27 10.75 4.24
N GLY A 44 7.58 10.66 4.22
CA GLY A 44 8.33 10.64 2.97
C GLY A 44 8.55 9.27 2.38
N ARG A 45 7.85 8.24 2.84
CA ARG A 45 7.98 6.90 2.25
C ARG A 45 7.53 6.88 0.79
N THR A 46 8.16 6.01 0.04
CA THR A 46 7.80 5.69 -1.33
C THR A 46 6.66 4.70 -1.36
N LEU A 47 5.71 4.91 -2.26
CA LEU A 47 4.59 4.01 -2.53
C LEU A 47 4.71 3.39 -3.90
N ALA A 48 4.36 2.11 -4.00
CA ALA A 48 4.12 1.42 -5.26
C ALA A 48 2.60 1.24 -5.46
N LEU A 49 2.04 1.97 -6.40
CA LEU A 49 0.63 1.85 -6.81
C LEU A 49 0.51 0.85 -7.95
N SER A 50 -0.49 -0.01 -7.89
CA SER A 50 -0.86 -0.85 -9.04
C SER A 50 -1.55 -0.03 -10.13
N HIS A 51 -1.62 -0.55 -11.34
CA HIS A 51 -2.39 0.10 -12.41
C HIS A 51 -3.88 0.28 -12.03
N GLY A 52 -4.48 -0.69 -11.33
CA GLY A 52 -5.84 -0.55 -10.82
C GLY A 52 -6.02 0.60 -9.83
N ALA A 53 -5.04 0.83 -8.95
CA ALA A 53 -5.06 1.98 -8.04
C ALA A 53 -4.94 3.32 -8.79
N GLN A 54 -4.13 3.37 -9.86
CA GLN A 54 -4.04 4.52 -10.75
C GLN A 54 -5.39 4.85 -11.39
N LEU A 55 -6.14 3.84 -11.86
CA LEU A 55 -7.48 4.04 -12.44
C LEU A 55 -8.47 4.60 -11.42
N ILE A 56 -8.44 4.12 -10.17
CA ILE A 56 -9.26 4.68 -9.08
C ILE A 56 -8.94 6.17 -8.88
N LEU A 57 -7.66 6.52 -8.72
CA LEU A 57 -7.22 7.90 -8.52
C LEU A 57 -7.55 8.81 -9.72
N SER A 58 -7.50 8.26 -10.95
CA SER A 58 -7.91 9.00 -12.16
C SER A 58 -9.41 9.28 -12.16
N ARG A 59 -10.23 8.30 -11.81
CA ARG A 59 -11.69 8.46 -11.71
C ARG A 59 -12.09 9.51 -10.69
N LEU A 60 -11.31 9.63 -9.59
CA LEU A 60 -11.50 10.64 -8.55
C LEU A 60 -10.87 11.99 -8.88
N GLY A 61 -10.29 12.18 -10.06
CA GLY A 61 -9.66 13.44 -10.46
C GLY A 61 -8.37 13.76 -9.71
N VAL A 62 -7.75 12.78 -9.04
CA VAL A 62 -6.51 12.98 -8.25
C VAL A 62 -5.25 12.75 -9.10
N TRP A 63 -5.29 11.81 -10.03
CA TRP A 63 -4.11 11.34 -10.75
C TRP A 63 -3.36 12.44 -11.50
N HIS A 64 -4.06 13.33 -12.19
CA HIS A 64 -3.45 14.40 -12.98
C HIS A 64 -2.76 15.50 -12.12
N ARG A 65 -2.96 15.47 -10.81
CA ARG A 65 -2.32 16.40 -9.83
C ARG A 65 -1.01 15.86 -9.28
N LEU A 66 -0.69 14.59 -9.58
CA LEU A 66 0.48 13.93 -9.03
C LEU A 66 1.73 14.29 -9.85
N ALA A 67 2.69 14.94 -9.21
CA ALA A 67 4.01 15.18 -9.78
C ALA A 67 5.00 14.07 -9.40
N GLY A 68 6.03 13.85 -10.22
CA GLY A 68 7.12 12.93 -9.90
C GLY A 68 6.72 11.46 -9.89
N VAL A 69 5.67 11.10 -10.61
CA VAL A 69 5.23 9.71 -10.76
C VAL A 69 6.15 8.96 -11.74
N THR A 70 6.68 7.83 -11.31
CA THR A 70 7.54 6.97 -12.15
C THR A 70 6.80 5.69 -12.51
N PRO A 71 6.58 5.39 -13.81
CA PRO A 71 5.93 4.15 -14.22
C PRO A 71 6.84 2.94 -13.98
N ILE A 72 6.24 1.80 -13.63
CA ILE A 72 6.87 0.48 -13.64
C ILE A 72 6.37 -0.24 -14.88
N THR A 73 7.18 -0.27 -15.92
CA THR A 73 6.81 -0.96 -17.16
C THR A 73 7.23 -2.43 -17.16
N ARG A 74 8.23 -2.77 -16.35
CA ARG A 74 8.73 -4.15 -16.22
C ARG A 74 9.00 -4.49 -14.76
N ILE A 75 8.73 -5.75 -14.39
CA ILE A 75 9.09 -6.30 -13.08
C ILE A 75 9.93 -7.54 -13.31
N HIS A 76 11.14 -7.56 -12.73
CA HIS A 76 12.06 -8.68 -12.77
C HIS A 76 12.02 -9.42 -11.43
N ILE A 77 11.49 -10.64 -11.45
CA ILE A 77 11.38 -11.50 -10.28
C ILE A 77 12.47 -12.58 -10.34
N SER A 78 13.27 -12.71 -9.29
CA SER A 78 14.35 -13.70 -9.23
C SER A 78 14.56 -14.22 -7.83
N GLN A 79 15.33 -15.31 -7.71
CA GLN A 79 15.73 -15.89 -6.43
C GLN A 79 17.27 -15.94 -6.34
N ARG A 80 17.82 -15.66 -5.14
CA ARG A 80 19.24 -15.80 -4.86
C ARG A 80 19.62 -17.27 -4.79
N GLY A 81 20.71 -17.66 -5.46
CA GLY A 81 21.26 -19.01 -5.39
C GLY A 81 20.43 -20.12 -6.05
N ALA A 82 19.48 -19.77 -6.92
CA ALA A 82 18.75 -20.74 -7.71
C ALA A 82 18.52 -20.26 -9.14
N LEU A 83 18.26 -21.21 -10.05
CA LEU A 83 17.79 -20.93 -11.39
C LEU A 83 16.32 -20.51 -11.34
N GLY A 84 15.91 -19.73 -12.31
CA GLY A 84 14.52 -19.25 -12.44
C GLY A 84 14.42 -17.74 -12.30
N VAL A 85 13.84 -17.15 -13.33
CA VAL A 85 13.52 -15.73 -13.43
C VAL A 85 12.14 -15.64 -14.06
N ALA A 86 11.32 -14.76 -13.58
CA ALA A 86 10.09 -14.37 -14.25
C ALA A 86 10.13 -12.86 -14.53
N ARG A 87 9.64 -12.46 -15.69
CA ARG A 87 9.53 -11.07 -16.10
C ARG A 87 8.09 -10.78 -16.43
N LEU A 88 7.57 -9.72 -15.82
CA LEU A 88 6.29 -9.16 -16.19
C LEU A 88 6.56 -7.91 -17.01
N ASP A 89 5.93 -7.79 -18.17
CA ASP A 89 6.05 -6.63 -19.05
C ASP A 89 4.65 -6.05 -19.31
N ALA A 90 4.54 -4.73 -19.19
CA ALA A 90 3.30 -4.00 -19.42
C ALA A 90 2.79 -4.16 -20.86
N ALA A 91 3.72 -4.23 -21.82
CA ALA A 91 3.40 -4.42 -23.23
C ALA A 91 2.75 -5.79 -23.51
N GLU A 92 3.13 -6.85 -22.77
CA GLU A 92 2.51 -8.18 -22.90
C GLU A 92 1.06 -8.22 -22.40
N LEU A 93 0.65 -7.22 -21.63
CA LEU A 93 -0.67 -7.13 -20.99
C LEU A 93 -1.54 -6.00 -21.56
N ASP A 94 -1.02 -5.30 -22.56
CA ASP A 94 -1.66 -4.16 -23.22
C ASP A 94 -2.08 -3.05 -22.23
N VAL A 95 -1.18 -2.74 -21.27
CA VAL A 95 -1.34 -1.66 -20.30
C VAL A 95 -0.16 -0.69 -20.38
N PRO A 96 -0.35 0.60 -20.06
CA PRO A 96 0.73 1.59 -20.12
C PRO A 96 1.84 1.34 -19.07
N ALA A 97 1.49 0.74 -17.95
CA ALA A 97 2.41 0.33 -16.88
C ALA A 97 1.74 -0.71 -15.98
N LEU A 98 2.55 -1.58 -15.34
CA LEU A 98 2.09 -2.53 -14.33
C LEU A 98 1.75 -1.84 -13.01
N GLY A 99 2.42 -0.73 -12.76
CA GLY A 99 2.25 0.10 -11.58
C GLY A 99 3.05 1.38 -11.68
N TYR A 100 3.05 2.14 -10.58
CA TYR A 100 3.66 3.46 -10.52
C TYR A 100 4.28 3.69 -9.15
N VAL A 101 5.42 4.36 -9.12
CA VAL A 101 6.11 4.75 -7.89
C VAL A 101 5.97 6.25 -7.70
N LEU A 102 5.63 6.66 -6.49
CA LEU A 102 5.52 8.06 -6.10
C LEU A 102 5.73 8.23 -4.59
N SER A 103 5.94 9.48 -4.16
CA SER A 103 6.06 9.77 -2.73
C SER A 103 4.68 9.80 -2.05
N TYR A 104 4.62 9.29 -0.81
CA TYR A 104 3.43 9.38 0.04
C TYR A 104 3.00 10.84 0.26
N ALA A 105 3.97 11.75 0.43
CA ALA A 105 3.70 13.18 0.62
C ALA A 105 3.00 13.78 -0.60
N THR A 106 3.46 13.47 -1.83
CA THR A 106 2.84 13.94 -3.08
C THR A 106 1.39 13.46 -3.18
N LEU A 107 1.14 12.17 -2.89
CA LEU A 107 -0.21 11.62 -2.92
C LEU A 107 -1.11 12.29 -1.88
N THR A 108 -0.63 12.45 -0.65
CA THR A 108 -1.39 13.07 0.43
C THR A 108 -1.74 14.54 0.13
N ALA A 109 -0.79 15.30 -0.42
CA ALA A 109 -1.03 16.69 -0.82
C ALA A 109 -2.10 16.78 -1.92
N ALA A 110 -2.02 15.93 -2.95
CA ALA A 110 -3.02 15.89 -4.03
C ALA A 110 -4.42 15.50 -3.52
N LEU A 111 -4.49 14.53 -2.60
CA LEU A 111 -5.75 14.11 -1.97
C LEU A 111 -6.36 15.22 -1.09
N LYS A 112 -5.55 15.90 -0.27
CA LYS A 112 -6.00 17.07 0.52
C LYS A 112 -6.58 18.16 -0.38
N GLN A 113 -5.92 18.46 -1.48
CA GLN A 113 -6.41 19.46 -2.43
C GLN A 113 -7.73 19.01 -3.07
N ALA A 114 -7.83 17.74 -3.50
CA ALA A 114 -9.05 17.19 -4.08
C ALA A 114 -10.23 17.20 -3.09
N LEU A 115 -10.00 16.90 -1.80
CA LEU A 115 -11.04 16.98 -0.76
C LEU A 115 -11.58 18.42 -0.60
N ARG A 116 -10.69 19.42 -0.57
CA ARG A 116 -11.09 20.83 -0.50
C ARG A 116 -11.95 21.24 -1.70
N GLU A 117 -11.53 20.87 -2.90
CA GLU A 117 -12.25 21.20 -4.13
C GLU A 117 -13.60 20.48 -4.24
N ALA A 118 -13.69 19.25 -3.71
CA ALA A 118 -14.95 18.52 -3.61
C ALA A 118 -15.87 19.02 -2.49
N GLY A 119 -15.46 20.03 -1.70
CA GLY A 119 -16.23 20.56 -0.58
C GLY A 119 -16.37 19.60 0.59
N VAL A 120 -15.52 18.57 0.70
CA VAL A 120 -15.52 17.61 1.81
C VAL A 120 -14.89 18.27 3.04
N ALA A 121 -15.65 18.40 4.11
CA ALA A 121 -15.17 18.97 5.36
C ALA A 121 -14.23 17.98 6.07
N VAL A 122 -13.00 18.43 6.34
CA VAL A 122 -12.00 17.70 7.12
C VAL A 122 -11.75 18.46 8.42
N GLU A 123 -12.00 17.82 9.55
CA GLU A 123 -11.70 18.37 10.88
C GLU A 123 -10.35 17.82 11.36
N TYR A 124 -9.34 18.68 11.33
CA TYR A 124 -7.99 18.36 11.79
C TYR A 124 -7.84 18.55 13.31
N GLY A 125 -6.89 17.86 13.91
CA GLY A 125 -6.64 17.90 15.36
C GLY A 125 -7.70 17.18 16.20
N VAL A 126 -8.55 16.37 15.57
CA VAL A 126 -9.60 15.61 16.25
C VAL A 126 -9.19 14.15 16.41
N ALA A 127 -8.61 13.81 17.55
CA ALA A 127 -8.32 12.41 17.89
C ALA A 127 -9.63 11.68 18.23
N VAL A 128 -9.82 10.50 17.62
CA VAL A 128 -10.92 9.59 17.96
C VAL A 128 -10.42 8.63 19.03
N GLU A 129 -11.15 8.55 20.14
CA GLU A 129 -10.83 7.69 21.27
C GLU A 129 -11.49 6.31 21.15
N SER A 130 -12.74 6.27 20.70
CA SER A 130 -13.45 5.02 20.45
C SER A 130 -14.52 5.17 19.36
N VAL A 131 -14.90 4.04 18.76
CA VAL A 131 -16.00 3.94 17.79
C VAL A 131 -16.89 2.78 18.18
N GLN A 132 -18.12 3.08 18.57
CA GLN A 132 -19.09 2.10 19.03
C GLN A 132 -20.19 1.89 18.00
N ALA A 133 -20.51 0.63 17.74
CA ALA A 133 -21.63 0.24 16.90
C ALA A 133 -22.96 0.43 17.66
N GLY A 134 -23.98 0.89 16.94
CA GLY A 134 -25.33 1.02 17.47
C GLY A 134 -26.39 0.63 16.44
N SER A 135 -27.62 0.40 16.87
CA SER A 135 -28.73 0.02 15.98
C SER A 135 -29.06 1.11 14.97
N ASP A 136 -29.13 2.35 15.43
CA ASP A 136 -29.64 3.49 14.65
C ASP A 136 -28.47 4.41 14.17
N ALA A 137 -27.40 4.48 14.95
CA ALA A 137 -26.23 5.28 14.65
C ALA A 137 -24.98 4.67 15.29
N ALA A 138 -23.82 4.86 14.67
CA ALA A 138 -22.55 4.69 15.36
C ALA A 138 -22.26 5.92 16.23
N VAL A 139 -21.56 5.69 17.36
CA VAL A 139 -21.10 6.74 18.27
C VAL A 139 -19.57 6.80 18.22
N ILE A 140 -19.05 7.98 17.96
CA ILE A 140 -17.61 8.27 17.90
C ILE A 140 -17.28 9.17 19.10
N ALA A 141 -16.46 8.67 20.03
CA ALA A 141 -15.99 9.46 21.16
C ALA A 141 -14.72 10.24 20.75
N THR A 142 -14.71 11.51 21.12
CA THR A 142 -13.58 12.44 20.96
C THR A 142 -13.39 13.24 22.24
N PRO A 143 -12.23 13.87 22.49
CA PRO A 143 -12.03 14.75 23.65
C PRO A 143 -13.03 15.91 23.72
N ALA A 144 -13.63 16.30 22.59
CA ALA A 144 -14.63 17.36 22.53
C ALA A 144 -16.08 16.85 22.74
N GLY A 145 -16.27 15.57 22.98
CA GLY A 145 -17.57 14.92 23.19
C GLY A 145 -17.91 13.88 22.12
N GLU A 146 -19.11 13.31 22.24
CA GLU A 146 -19.57 12.26 21.35
C GLU A 146 -20.18 12.81 20.06
N ARG A 147 -20.00 12.07 18.97
CA ARG A 147 -20.60 12.35 17.67
C ARG A 147 -21.35 11.12 17.16
N ARG A 148 -22.57 11.32 16.70
CA ARG A 148 -23.41 10.26 16.12
C ARG A 148 -23.34 10.34 14.58
N THR A 149 -23.30 9.18 13.93
CA THR A 149 -23.22 9.07 12.48
C THR A 149 -24.00 7.87 11.96
N ALA A 150 -24.55 7.99 10.73
CA ALA A 150 -25.20 6.87 10.05
C ALA A 150 -24.22 5.75 9.72
N LEU A 151 -22.95 6.11 9.46
CA LEU A 151 -21.88 5.17 9.13
C LEU A 151 -20.54 5.76 9.59
N ALA A 152 -19.86 5.06 10.47
CA ALA A 152 -18.47 5.33 10.83
C ALA A 152 -17.55 4.46 9.99
N VAL A 153 -16.68 5.10 9.18
CA VAL A 153 -15.66 4.42 8.38
C VAL A 153 -14.32 4.60 9.06
N VAL A 154 -13.76 3.53 9.65
CA VAL A 154 -12.47 3.57 10.32
C VAL A 154 -11.35 3.31 9.31
N ALA A 155 -10.55 4.35 9.03
CA ALA A 155 -9.43 4.37 8.10
C ALA A 155 -8.16 4.98 8.73
N ASP A 156 -8.00 4.82 10.03
CA ASP A 156 -6.96 5.40 10.91
C ASP A 156 -5.58 4.71 10.82
N GLY A 157 -5.44 3.75 9.93
CA GLY A 157 -4.22 2.98 9.78
C GLY A 157 -4.00 1.90 10.86
N GLY A 158 -5.04 1.58 11.65
CA GLY A 158 -4.97 0.62 12.75
C GLY A 158 -4.35 1.23 14.02
N ARG A 159 -4.48 2.53 14.21
CA ARG A 159 -3.88 3.28 15.34
C ARG A 159 -4.86 3.61 16.46
N SER A 160 -6.15 3.32 16.29
CA SER A 160 -7.15 3.57 17.34
C SER A 160 -6.83 2.77 18.60
N LEU A 161 -7.02 3.39 19.75
CA LEU A 161 -6.82 2.77 21.08
C LEU A 161 -7.73 1.55 21.28
N ASP A 162 -8.92 1.55 20.68
CA ASP A 162 -9.91 0.46 20.73
C ASP A 162 -9.81 -0.50 19.55
N ALA A 163 -8.63 -0.62 18.93
CA ALA A 163 -8.45 -1.59 17.86
C ALA A 163 -8.77 -3.01 18.35
N PRO A 164 -9.73 -3.71 17.76
CA PRO A 164 -10.07 -5.05 18.23
C PRO A 164 -8.92 -6.01 17.99
N THR A 165 -8.84 -7.05 18.80
CA THR A 165 -7.89 -8.13 18.58
C THR A 165 -8.04 -8.68 17.17
N PRO A 166 -6.97 -8.76 16.37
CA PRO A 166 -7.05 -9.33 15.03
C PRO A 166 -7.59 -10.77 15.06
N LYS A 167 -8.50 -11.10 14.15
CA LYS A 167 -8.98 -12.47 13.92
C LYS A 167 -7.86 -13.40 13.49
N PHE A 168 -6.86 -12.84 12.84
CA PHE A 168 -5.64 -13.53 12.44
C PHE A 168 -4.45 -12.56 12.57
N HIS A 169 -3.39 -13.02 13.22
CA HIS A 169 -2.13 -12.29 13.36
C HIS A 169 -0.97 -13.23 13.13
N ARG A 170 0.02 -12.77 12.36
CA ARG A 170 1.28 -13.47 12.16
C ARG A 170 2.43 -12.48 12.20
N ASP A 171 3.30 -12.66 13.16
CA ASP A 171 4.61 -12.04 13.17
C ASP A 171 5.56 -12.90 12.32
N TYR A 172 6.19 -12.31 11.33
CA TYR A 172 7.17 -13.00 10.50
C TYR A 172 8.57 -12.99 11.10
N ALA A 173 8.76 -12.35 12.24
CA ALA A 173 10.05 -12.06 12.84
C ALA A 173 11.02 -11.40 11.82
N GLN A 174 10.48 -10.50 11.01
CA GLN A 174 11.19 -9.77 9.97
C GLN A 174 10.94 -8.26 10.11
N MET A 175 11.90 -7.48 9.61
CA MET A 175 11.81 -6.04 9.45
C MET A 175 12.10 -5.67 7.98
N ALA A 176 11.50 -4.58 7.51
CA ALA A 176 11.89 -3.94 6.26
C ALA A 176 12.83 -2.78 6.56
N LEU A 177 14.03 -2.82 6.02
CA LEU A 177 14.93 -1.68 5.91
C LEU A 177 14.60 -0.95 4.62
N VAL A 178 14.33 0.34 4.69
CA VAL A 178 13.97 1.17 3.55
C VAL A 178 14.88 2.38 3.45
N CYS A 179 15.35 2.67 2.24
CA CYS A 179 16.12 3.85 1.89
C CYS A 179 16.09 4.07 0.37
N ASP A 180 16.58 5.22 -0.09
CA ASP A 180 16.89 5.43 -1.50
C ASP A 180 18.32 4.98 -1.79
N VAL A 181 18.55 4.45 -2.98
CA VAL A 181 19.90 4.12 -3.48
C VAL A 181 20.06 4.61 -4.90
N ARG A 182 21.29 4.92 -5.29
CA ARG A 182 21.64 5.21 -6.68
C ARG A 182 22.50 4.08 -7.25
N SER A 183 22.16 3.64 -8.47
CA SER A 183 22.89 2.59 -9.18
C SER A 183 23.76 3.16 -10.31
N GLU A 184 24.71 2.38 -10.76
CA GLU A 184 25.57 2.73 -11.89
C GLU A 184 24.80 2.80 -13.21
N ARG A 185 23.75 1.96 -13.34
CA ARG A 185 22.93 1.85 -14.55
C ARG A 185 21.56 2.47 -14.36
N PRO A 186 21.00 3.11 -15.41
CA PRO A 186 19.63 3.61 -15.38
C PRO A 186 18.63 2.49 -15.13
N HIS A 187 17.54 2.79 -14.41
CA HIS A 187 16.52 1.79 -14.07
C HIS A 187 15.65 1.36 -15.27
N GLY A 188 15.54 2.17 -16.33
CA GLY A 188 14.72 1.86 -17.51
C GLY A 188 13.27 1.49 -17.15
N HIS A 189 12.70 2.11 -16.11
CA HIS A 189 11.35 1.82 -15.58
C HIS A 189 11.13 0.38 -15.12
N GLN A 190 12.19 -0.32 -14.75
CA GLN A 190 12.14 -1.71 -14.28
C GLN A 190 12.23 -1.77 -12.75
N ALA A 191 11.27 -2.43 -12.13
CA ALA A 191 11.32 -2.83 -10.74
C ALA A 191 11.95 -4.23 -10.61
N TYR A 192 12.54 -4.50 -9.46
CA TYR A 192 13.12 -5.79 -9.12
C TYR A 192 12.51 -6.32 -7.82
N GLU A 193 12.19 -7.61 -7.83
CA GLU A 193 11.87 -8.38 -6.64
C GLU A 193 12.82 -9.57 -6.58
N ARG A 194 13.75 -9.55 -5.64
CA ARG A 194 14.72 -10.61 -5.47
C ARG A 194 14.51 -11.32 -4.16
N PHE A 195 14.03 -12.54 -4.23
CA PHE A 195 13.85 -13.38 -3.07
C PHE A 195 15.17 -13.95 -2.57
N THR A 196 15.35 -13.91 -1.25
CA THR A 196 16.51 -14.49 -0.55
C THR A 196 16.05 -15.30 0.65
N PRO A 197 16.89 -16.17 1.22
CA PRO A 197 16.52 -16.94 2.41
C PRO A 197 16.11 -16.07 3.62
N ASP A 198 16.67 -14.88 3.73
CA ASP A 198 16.40 -13.93 4.82
C ASP A 198 15.13 -13.10 4.60
N GLY A 199 14.68 -13.00 3.37
CA GLY A 199 13.53 -12.21 2.93
C GLY A 199 13.73 -11.59 1.55
N PRO A 200 12.70 -10.95 0.97
CA PRO A 200 12.80 -10.28 -0.32
C PRO A 200 13.59 -8.97 -0.25
N VAL A 201 14.24 -8.64 -1.37
CA VAL A 201 14.82 -7.33 -1.64
C VAL A 201 14.16 -6.76 -2.87
N ALA A 202 13.48 -5.64 -2.72
CA ALA A 202 12.85 -4.92 -3.83
C ALA A 202 13.61 -3.64 -4.16
N LEU A 203 13.74 -3.35 -5.46
CA LEU A 203 14.17 -2.07 -5.99
C LEU A 203 13.04 -1.49 -6.83
N LEU A 204 12.55 -0.33 -6.45
CA LEU A 204 11.46 0.40 -7.11
C LEU A 204 12.03 1.61 -7.84
N PRO A 205 11.81 1.77 -9.16
CA PRO A 205 12.39 2.89 -9.92
C PRO A 205 11.85 4.22 -9.41
N LEU A 206 12.73 5.15 -9.09
CA LEU A 206 12.38 6.50 -8.64
C LEU A 206 12.65 7.52 -9.74
N GLY A 207 11.76 8.50 -9.84
CA GLY A 207 12.02 9.73 -10.59
C GLY A 207 13.07 10.60 -9.90
N GLU A 208 13.33 11.75 -10.49
CA GLU A 208 14.35 12.69 -10.02
C GLU A 208 13.88 13.57 -8.87
N THR A 209 12.58 13.61 -8.62
CA THR A 209 12.04 14.37 -7.49
C THR A 209 12.58 13.76 -6.20
N PRO A 210 13.16 14.57 -5.29
CA PRO A 210 13.63 14.09 -4.01
C PRO A 210 12.52 13.34 -3.29
N THR A 211 12.81 12.11 -2.85
CA THR A 211 11.98 11.44 -1.88
C THR A 211 12.47 11.80 -0.49
N PHE A 212 11.66 11.57 0.51
CA PHE A 212 11.98 11.97 1.90
C PHE A 212 13.14 11.17 2.54
N TYR A 213 13.48 10.01 1.99
CA TYR A 213 14.70 9.28 2.37
C TYR A 213 15.90 9.74 1.54
N GLY A 214 15.83 10.92 1.02
CA GLY A 214 16.40 11.60 -0.09
C GLY A 214 17.89 11.70 -0.17
N LEU A 215 18.37 11.13 -1.23
CA LEU A 215 19.52 11.68 -1.90
C LEU A 215 19.10 12.99 -2.55
N GLU A 216 19.76 14.11 -2.20
CA GLU A 216 19.52 15.39 -2.84
C GLU A 216 19.73 15.28 -4.36
N PRO A 217 18.91 15.98 -5.17
CA PRO A 217 19.19 16.08 -6.60
C PRO A 217 20.56 16.71 -6.79
N VAL A 218 21.41 16.04 -7.54
CA VAL A 218 22.71 16.63 -7.91
C VAL A 218 22.41 17.77 -8.88
N LYS A 219 22.51 19.01 -8.40
CA LYS A 219 22.45 20.23 -9.23
C LYS A 219 23.52 20.07 -10.32
N ASP A 220 23.19 20.24 -11.58
CA ASP A 220 24.07 20.18 -12.75
C ASP A 220 24.30 18.82 -13.42
N ARG A 221 23.52 17.78 -13.16
CA ARG A 221 23.57 16.55 -13.93
C ARG A 221 22.29 16.32 -14.74
N MET A 222 22.47 15.92 -16.01
CA MET A 222 21.38 15.39 -16.82
C MET A 222 20.67 14.24 -16.08
N PRO A 223 19.32 14.16 -16.17
CA PRO A 223 18.55 13.10 -15.54
C PRO A 223 19.05 11.71 -15.92
N LYS A 224 19.57 10.97 -14.97
CA LYS A 224 20.14 9.63 -15.25
C LYS A 224 19.13 8.49 -15.04
N HIS A 225 17.98 8.76 -14.41
CA HIS A 225 17.00 7.72 -14.04
C HIS A 225 17.66 6.50 -13.37
N ASP A 226 18.61 6.74 -12.46
CA ASP A 226 19.45 5.73 -11.81
C ASP A 226 19.14 5.54 -10.33
N ARG A 227 18.01 6.11 -9.84
CA ARG A 227 17.60 6.04 -8.44
C ARG A 227 16.54 4.96 -8.22
N TYR A 228 16.66 4.28 -7.08
CA TYR A 228 15.69 3.29 -6.63
C TYR A 228 15.30 3.52 -5.18
N GLY A 229 14.03 3.29 -4.85
CA GLY A 229 13.60 2.97 -3.50
C GLY A 229 13.95 1.52 -3.19
N LEU A 230 14.79 1.32 -2.19
CA LEU A 230 15.16 -0.01 -1.68
C LEU A 230 14.19 -0.41 -0.56
N VAL A 231 13.66 -1.63 -0.65
CA VAL A 231 12.99 -2.31 0.47
C VAL A 231 13.73 -3.63 0.70
N TRP A 232 14.49 -3.70 1.78
CA TRP A 232 15.28 -4.89 2.12
C TRP A 232 14.69 -5.56 3.36
N THR A 233 14.08 -6.71 3.16
CA THR A 233 13.51 -7.49 4.26
C THR A 233 14.53 -8.47 4.81
N ALA A 234 14.70 -8.47 6.12
CA ALA A 234 15.56 -9.40 6.84
C ALA A 234 15.10 -9.55 8.30
N ARG A 235 15.76 -10.47 9.04
CA ARG A 235 15.53 -10.60 10.48
C ARG A 235 15.97 -9.35 11.23
N PRO A 236 15.38 -9.05 12.40
CA PRO A 236 15.65 -7.82 13.15
C PRO A 236 17.15 -7.61 13.44
N ASP A 237 17.87 -8.66 13.86
CA ASP A 237 19.29 -8.60 14.13
C ASP A 237 20.15 -8.28 12.89
N ALA A 238 19.76 -8.77 11.73
CA ALA A 238 20.42 -8.45 10.47
C ALA A 238 20.14 -7.00 10.03
N VAL A 239 18.91 -6.52 10.21
CA VAL A 239 18.54 -5.14 9.90
C VAL A 239 19.31 -4.16 10.77
N GLU A 240 19.44 -4.42 12.07
CA GLU A 240 20.23 -3.55 12.96
C GLU A 240 21.71 -3.53 12.57
N ARG A 241 22.30 -4.68 12.22
CA ARG A 241 23.67 -4.71 11.66
C ARG A 241 23.80 -3.88 10.39
N LEU A 242 22.85 -4.01 9.44
CA LEU A 242 22.85 -3.24 8.18
C LEU A 242 22.71 -1.73 8.43
N ARG A 243 21.92 -1.33 9.42
CA ARG A 243 21.75 0.09 9.79
C ARG A 243 23.01 0.69 10.40
N ALA A 244 23.78 -0.11 11.12
CA ALA A 244 25.00 0.32 11.78
C ALA A 244 26.22 0.43 10.83
N LEU A 245 26.16 -0.12 9.61
CA LEU A 245 27.23 0.00 8.63
C LEU A 245 27.38 1.47 8.17
N ASP A 246 28.59 1.86 7.85
CA ASP A 246 28.81 3.06 7.02
C ASP A 246 28.24 2.89 5.61
N ASP A 247 28.19 3.95 4.83
CA ASP A 247 27.54 3.92 3.52
C ASP A 247 28.28 3.01 2.53
N THR A 248 29.59 2.98 2.57
CA THR A 248 30.42 2.12 1.68
C THR A 248 30.18 0.66 1.98
N ALA A 249 30.27 0.27 3.26
CA ALA A 249 30.06 -1.11 3.69
C ALA A 249 28.60 -1.57 3.44
N PHE A 250 27.63 -0.66 3.60
CA PHE A 250 26.23 -0.94 3.27
C PHE A 250 26.02 -1.20 1.79
N LEU A 251 26.61 -0.37 0.90
CA LEU A 251 26.48 -0.51 -0.55
C LEU A 251 27.18 -1.80 -1.04
N ASP A 252 28.30 -2.16 -0.46
CA ASP A 252 28.97 -3.43 -0.75
C ASP A 252 28.14 -4.64 -0.28
N ALA A 253 27.53 -4.56 0.90
CA ALA A 253 26.60 -5.58 1.41
C ALA A 253 25.38 -5.71 0.49
N LEU A 254 24.80 -4.59 0.03
CA LEU A 254 23.69 -4.58 -0.91
C LEU A 254 24.11 -5.22 -2.25
N TYR A 255 25.27 -4.86 -2.78
CA TYR A 255 25.78 -5.43 -4.01
C TYR A 255 25.98 -6.96 -3.89
N ALA A 256 26.59 -7.41 -2.82
CA ALA A 256 26.80 -8.85 -2.56
C ALA A 256 25.48 -9.61 -2.42
N HIS A 257 24.44 -8.96 -1.87
CA HIS A 257 23.14 -9.56 -1.64
C HIS A 257 22.22 -9.53 -2.88
N PHE A 258 22.16 -8.37 -3.56
CA PHE A 258 21.33 -8.16 -4.74
C PHE A 258 21.99 -8.70 -6.02
N GLY A 259 23.30 -8.57 -6.16
CA GLY A 259 24.07 -8.92 -7.35
C GLY A 259 24.23 -7.75 -8.35
N GLY A 260 25.11 -7.92 -9.34
CA GLY A 260 25.57 -6.86 -10.23
C GLY A 260 24.68 -6.49 -11.42
N ARG A 261 23.38 -6.83 -11.41
CA ARG A 261 22.46 -6.52 -12.56
C ARG A 261 22.34 -5.02 -12.86
N GLN A 262 22.37 -4.19 -11.81
CA GLN A 262 22.30 -2.73 -11.92
C GLN A 262 23.68 -2.06 -11.89
N GLY A 263 24.76 -2.83 -12.08
CA GLY A 263 26.10 -2.35 -11.81
C GLY A 263 26.33 -2.19 -10.30
N ARG A 264 27.25 -1.33 -9.91
CA ARG A 264 27.47 -0.99 -8.49
C ARG A 264 26.40 -0.05 -7.99
N PHE A 265 26.15 -0.10 -6.68
CA PHE A 265 25.39 0.93 -5.99
C PHE A 265 26.37 2.02 -5.53
N LEU A 266 26.05 3.27 -5.80
CA LEU A 266 26.98 4.40 -5.71
C LEU A 266 26.71 5.31 -4.51
N GLU A 267 25.43 5.43 -4.12
CA GLU A 267 24.98 6.29 -3.03
C GLU A 267 23.80 5.65 -2.31
N VAL A 268 23.66 5.96 -1.03
CA VAL A 268 22.53 5.53 -0.18
C VAL A 268 22.05 6.70 0.67
N GLY A 269 20.74 6.83 0.78
CA GLY A 269 20.08 7.79 1.67
C GLY A 269 19.90 7.24 3.10
N PRO A 270 19.29 8.05 3.98
CA PRO A 270 18.99 7.65 5.34
C PRO A 270 18.20 6.34 5.41
N ARG A 271 18.60 5.45 6.29
CA ARG A 271 18.05 4.09 6.45
C ARG A 271 17.02 4.07 7.57
N LYS A 272 15.79 3.67 7.27
CA LYS A 272 14.73 3.46 8.25
C LYS A 272 14.33 1.99 8.29
N ALA A 273 13.83 1.52 9.44
CA ALA A 273 13.41 0.14 9.59
C ALA A 273 12.04 0.05 10.25
N PHE A 274 11.22 -0.91 9.80
CA PHE A 274 9.86 -1.12 10.25
C PHE A 274 9.61 -2.61 10.49
N PRO A 275 8.94 -3.01 11.59
CA PRO A 275 8.55 -4.40 11.80
C PRO A 275 7.49 -4.83 10.79
N LEU A 276 7.51 -6.11 10.41
CA LEU A 276 6.63 -6.69 9.41
C LEU A 276 5.71 -7.73 10.02
N THR A 277 4.42 -7.46 9.94
CA THR A 277 3.37 -8.35 10.42
C THR A 277 2.30 -8.54 9.36
N LEU A 278 1.55 -9.62 9.46
CA LEU A 278 0.30 -9.83 8.78
C LEU A 278 -0.80 -9.84 9.82
N ALA A 279 -1.75 -8.94 9.72
CA ALA A 279 -2.89 -8.90 10.62
C ALA A 279 -4.19 -8.78 9.83
N TYR A 280 -5.21 -9.47 10.27
CA TYR A 280 -6.55 -9.36 9.72
C TYR A 280 -7.56 -9.20 10.84
N THR A 281 -8.15 -8.02 10.94
CA THR A 281 -9.19 -7.68 11.90
C THR A 281 -10.58 -7.91 11.28
N GLY A 282 -10.69 -7.68 9.98
CA GLY A 282 -11.91 -7.71 9.21
C GLY A 282 -12.55 -6.34 9.05
N SER A 283 -13.31 -6.18 7.97
CA SER A 283 -14.02 -4.95 7.67
C SER A 283 -15.24 -4.73 8.57
N GLU A 284 -15.94 -5.79 8.94
CA GLU A 284 -17.13 -5.71 9.79
C GLU A 284 -16.78 -5.39 11.24
N ALA A 285 -17.42 -4.36 11.79
CA ALA A 285 -17.24 -3.92 13.17
C ALA A 285 -18.56 -3.76 13.93
N GLY A 286 -19.62 -4.35 13.41
CA GLY A 286 -21.00 -4.21 13.88
C GLY A 286 -21.84 -3.33 12.95
N ALA A 287 -23.10 -3.13 13.29
CA ALA A 287 -23.95 -2.21 12.53
C ALA A 287 -23.36 -0.78 12.56
N ARG A 288 -23.45 -0.09 11.43
CA ARG A 288 -23.02 1.30 11.30
C ARG A 288 -21.50 1.56 11.44
N VAL A 289 -20.66 0.51 11.55
CA VAL A 289 -19.20 0.65 11.66
C VAL A 289 -18.51 -0.28 10.69
N VAL A 290 -17.62 0.26 9.87
CA VAL A 290 -16.81 -0.49 8.91
C VAL A 290 -15.34 -0.08 9.00
N ARG A 291 -14.42 -1.04 8.88
CA ARG A 291 -12.97 -0.81 8.78
C ARG A 291 -12.49 -1.00 7.36
N ILE A 292 -11.56 -0.15 6.93
CA ILE A 292 -10.93 -0.24 5.60
C ILE A 292 -9.40 -0.04 5.71
N GLY A 293 -8.67 -0.53 4.71
CA GLY A 293 -7.22 -0.43 4.68
C GLY A 293 -6.57 -1.10 5.89
N ASN A 294 -5.54 -0.47 6.47
CA ASN A 294 -4.78 -1.06 7.58
C ASN A 294 -5.60 -1.23 8.87
N ALA A 295 -6.72 -0.53 9.04
CA ALA A 295 -7.65 -0.78 10.14
C ALA A 295 -8.37 -2.13 10.01
N ALA A 296 -8.56 -2.62 8.78
CA ALA A 296 -9.15 -3.93 8.50
C ALA A 296 -8.10 -5.03 8.33
N GLN A 297 -7.00 -4.74 7.64
CA GLN A 297 -5.92 -5.69 7.37
C GLN A 297 -4.57 -5.02 7.12
N THR A 298 -3.52 -5.55 7.73
CA THR A 298 -2.13 -5.15 7.49
C THR A 298 -1.42 -6.29 6.76
N LEU A 299 -0.77 -6.01 5.64
CA LEU A 299 -0.04 -6.98 4.83
C LEU A 299 1.47 -6.71 4.89
N HIS A 300 2.26 -7.78 4.73
CA HIS A 300 3.68 -7.65 4.46
C HIS A 300 3.90 -6.87 3.15
N PRO A 301 4.92 -5.98 3.05
CA PRO A 301 5.14 -5.11 1.88
C PRO A 301 5.55 -5.85 0.60
N VAL A 302 5.78 -7.18 0.66
CA VAL A 302 6.10 -7.97 -0.54
C VAL A 302 5.06 -7.73 -1.63
N ALA A 303 5.52 -7.45 -2.83
CA ALA A 303 4.71 -7.10 -4.00
C ALA A 303 3.80 -5.86 -3.83
N GLY A 304 3.98 -5.02 -2.80
CA GLY A 304 3.30 -3.74 -2.61
C GLY A 304 1.76 -3.80 -2.48
N GLN A 305 1.18 -4.94 -2.07
CA GLN A 305 -0.27 -5.18 -2.17
C GLN A 305 -1.11 -4.46 -1.11
N GLY A 306 -0.59 -4.22 0.11
CA GLY A 306 -1.40 -3.73 1.23
C GLY A 306 -2.10 -2.40 0.96
N PHE A 307 -1.37 -1.43 0.47
CA PHE A 307 -1.93 -0.11 0.16
C PHE A 307 -2.95 -0.16 -0.98
N ASN A 308 -2.65 -0.90 -2.04
CA ASN A 308 -3.53 -1.07 -3.20
C ASN A 308 -4.86 -1.76 -2.82
N LEU A 309 -4.81 -2.72 -1.90
CA LEU A 309 -6.01 -3.35 -1.34
C LEU A 309 -6.88 -2.35 -0.58
N GLY A 310 -6.25 -1.48 0.24
CA GLY A 310 -6.96 -0.43 0.98
C GLY A 310 -7.64 0.61 0.07
N LEU A 311 -7.03 0.98 -1.06
CA LEU A 311 -7.67 1.87 -2.04
C LEU A 311 -8.90 1.21 -2.69
N ARG A 312 -8.82 -0.09 -2.99
CA ARG A 312 -9.98 -0.84 -3.49
C ARG A 312 -11.07 -0.97 -2.42
N ASP A 313 -10.72 -1.19 -1.14
CA ASP A 313 -11.68 -1.20 -0.04
C ASP A 313 -12.48 0.11 0.01
N ALA A 314 -11.77 1.23 -0.03
CA ALA A 314 -12.36 2.57 0.02
C ALA A 314 -13.32 2.83 -1.14
N PHE A 315 -12.90 2.53 -2.36
CA PHE A 315 -13.69 2.76 -3.56
C PHE A 315 -14.93 1.86 -3.63
N GLU A 316 -14.78 0.57 -3.34
CA GLU A 316 -15.89 -0.41 -3.33
C GLU A 316 -16.90 -0.11 -2.20
N LEU A 317 -16.44 0.40 -1.05
CA LEU A 317 -17.33 0.84 0.02
C LEU A 317 -18.21 2.01 -0.45
N ALA A 318 -17.64 2.99 -1.13
CA ALA A 318 -18.39 4.12 -1.64
C ALA A 318 -19.46 3.69 -2.67
N LEU A 319 -19.15 2.74 -3.55
CA LEU A 319 -20.14 2.16 -4.47
C LEU A 319 -21.26 1.45 -3.69
N ALA A 320 -20.92 0.64 -2.68
CA ALA A 320 -21.91 -0.04 -1.86
C ALA A 320 -22.83 0.94 -1.07
N CYS A 321 -22.30 2.11 -0.70
CA CYS A 321 -23.07 3.17 -0.08
C CYS A 321 -24.05 3.84 -1.06
N ALA A 322 -23.64 4.00 -2.33
CA ALA A 322 -24.48 4.59 -3.36
C ALA A 322 -25.64 3.68 -3.81
N ASP A 323 -25.47 2.37 -3.67
CA ASP A 323 -26.45 1.36 -4.10
C ASP A 323 -27.61 1.16 -3.11
N VAL A 324 -27.63 1.89 -1.98
CA VAL A 324 -28.66 1.76 -0.95
C VAL A 324 -29.36 3.11 -0.67
N PRO A 325 -30.63 3.10 -0.25
CA PRO A 325 -31.31 4.32 0.16
C PRO A 325 -30.68 4.89 1.46
N PRO A 326 -30.84 6.20 1.74
CA PRO A 326 -30.18 6.88 2.85
C PRO A 326 -30.47 6.28 4.24
N ASP A 327 -31.63 5.73 4.47
CA ASP A 327 -32.04 5.09 5.74
C ASP A 327 -31.37 3.72 5.93
N ALA A 328 -30.99 3.04 4.85
CA ALA A 328 -30.26 1.78 4.88
C ALA A 328 -28.74 1.94 4.98
N LEU A 329 -28.24 3.18 4.84
CA LEU A 329 -26.80 3.46 4.86
C LEU A 329 -26.16 2.98 6.18
N GLY A 330 -25.17 2.10 6.08
CA GLY A 330 -24.44 1.53 7.22
C GLY A 330 -25.22 0.46 8.00
N ASN A 331 -26.41 0.03 7.57
CA ASN A 331 -27.10 -1.08 8.22
C ASN A 331 -26.32 -2.41 8.05
N ALA A 332 -26.66 -3.39 8.87
CA ALA A 332 -25.98 -4.69 8.89
C ALA A 332 -26.05 -5.41 7.53
N ALA A 333 -27.15 -5.28 6.79
CA ALA A 333 -27.33 -5.94 5.51
C ALA A 333 -26.40 -5.36 4.42
N MET A 334 -26.30 -4.03 4.34
CA MET A 334 -25.39 -3.33 3.44
C MET A 334 -23.93 -3.69 3.76
N LEU A 335 -23.50 -3.60 5.02
CA LEU A 335 -22.14 -3.92 5.43
C LEU A 335 -21.78 -5.39 5.19
N ALA A 336 -22.70 -6.31 5.44
CA ALA A 336 -22.49 -7.73 5.12
C ALA A 336 -22.39 -7.98 3.60
N ALA A 337 -23.15 -7.24 2.77
CA ALA A 337 -23.02 -7.31 1.32
C ALA A 337 -21.66 -6.79 0.84
N TYR A 338 -21.22 -5.65 1.34
CA TYR A 338 -19.88 -5.12 1.11
C TYR A 338 -18.78 -6.13 1.50
N ALA A 339 -18.83 -6.65 2.73
CA ALA A 339 -17.84 -7.61 3.21
C ALA A 339 -17.79 -8.89 2.36
N ARG A 340 -18.95 -9.40 1.92
CA ARG A 340 -19.01 -10.54 0.99
C ARG A 340 -18.35 -10.23 -0.35
N GLY A 341 -18.61 -9.03 -0.91
CA GLY A 341 -18.00 -8.57 -2.17
C GLY A 341 -16.48 -8.46 -2.08
N ARG A 342 -15.95 -8.08 -0.91
CA ARG A 342 -14.50 -7.93 -0.66
C ARG A 342 -13.79 -9.25 -0.32
N ARG A 343 -14.51 -10.31 0.09
CA ARG A 343 -13.92 -11.54 0.63
C ARG A 343 -12.87 -12.17 -0.27
N ALA A 344 -13.15 -12.27 -1.58
CA ALA A 344 -12.22 -12.92 -2.52
C ALA A 344 -10.94 -12.09 -2.71
N ASP A 345 -11.05 -10.75 -2.73
CA ASP A 345 -9.91 -9.86 -2.90
C ASP A 345 -9.03 -9.82 -1.64
N VAL A 346 -9.65 -9.71 -0.47
CA VAL A 346 -8.96 -9.72 0.83
C VAL A 346 -8.29 -11.07 1.08
N ALA A 347 -9.02 -12.17 0.95
CA ALA A 347 -8.47 -13.52 1.14
C ALA A 347 -7.34 -13.82 0.13
N GLY A 348 -7.51 -13.38 -1.12
CA GLY A 348 -6.47 -13.50 -2.15
C GLY A 348 -5.22 -12.69 -1.82
N GLY A 349 -5.37 -11.44 -1.37
CA GLY A 349 -4.26 -10.58 -0.96
C GLY A 349 -3.49 -11.13 0.24
N LEU A 350 -4.21 -11.50 1.30
CA LEU A 350 -3.64 -12.12 2.51
C LEU A 350 -2.94 -13.44 2.18
N GLY A 351 -3.64 -14.35 1.49
CA GLY A 351 -3.12 -15.67 1.17
C GLY A 351 -1.92 -15.63 0.23
N PHE A 352 -1.96 -14.77 -0.80
CA PHE A 352 -0.85 -14.60 -1.74
C PHE A 352 0.39 -14.02 -1.04
N THR A 353 0.20 -13.00 -0.21
CA THR A 353 1.29 -12.40 0.57
C THR A 353 1.92 -13.42 1.53
N ASP A 354 1.11 -14.15 2.31
CA ASP A 354 1.57 -15.19 3.23
C ASP A 354 2.29 -16.32 2.48
N PHE A 355 1.73 -16.75 1.35
CA PHE A 355 2.35 -17.74 0.48
C PHE A 355 3.73 -17.30 -0.01
N LEU A 356 3.87 -16.07 -0.51
CA LEU A 356 5.16 -15.55 -0.97
C LEU A 356 6.18 -15.52 0.17
N VAL A 357 5.84 -14.91 1.31
CA VAL A 357 6.76 -14.81 2.43
C VAL A 357 7.20 -16.20 2.92
N ARG A 358 6.27 -17.11 3.18
CA ARG A 358 6.58 -18.45 3.69
C ARG A 358 7.33 -19.31 2.67
N THR A 359 6.97 -19.17 1.40
CA THR A 359 7.59 -19.97 0.34
C THR A 359 9.01 -19.48 0.04
N PHE A 360 9.26 -18.17 0.06
CA PHE A 360 10.53 -17.60 -0.40
C PHE A 360 11.51 -17.19 0.71
N SER A 361 11.07 -17.01 1.96
CA SER A 361 11.94 -16.63 3.09
C SER A 361 12.39 -17.85 3.91
N ASN A 362 13.04 -18.80 3.28
CA ASN A 362 13.65 -19.96 3.94
C ASN A 362 14.73 -20.59 3.05
N ASP A 363 15.59 -21.42 3.61
CA ASP A 363 16.71 -22.08 2.91
C ASP A 363 16.51 -23.60 2.74
N PHE A 364 15.27 -24.10 2.81
CA PHE A 364 14.98 -25.50 2.58
C PHE A 364 15.24 -25.90 1.12
N ALA A 365 16.27 -26.72 0.89
CA ALA A 365 16.80 -27.01 -0.45
C ALA A 365 15.75 -27.54 -1.45
N PRO A 366 14.87 -28.51 -1.12
CA PRO A 366 13.82 -28.96 -2.04
C PRO A 366 12.89 -27.83 -2.47
N LEU A 367 12.50 -26.97 -1.53
CA LEU A 367 11.62 -25.81 -1.81
C LEU A 367 12.34 -24.75 -2.66
N ARG A 368 13.65 -24.58 -2.49
CA ARG A 368 14.47 -23.68 -3.32
C ARG A 368 14.43 -24.10 -4.80
N HIS A 369 14.53 -25.37 -5.10
CA HIS A 369 14.41 -25.86 -6.49
C HIS A 369 12.98 -25.75 -7.01
N ALA A 370 11.97 -26.11 -6.21
CA ALA A 370 10.58 -25.97 -6.59
C ALA A 370 10.19 -24.51 -6.90
N ARG A 371 10.67 -23.54 -6.12
CA ARG A 371 10.51 -22.11 -6.39
C ARG A 371 11.13 -21.69 -7.73
N GLY A 372 12.37 -22.17 -8.01
CA GLY A 372 13.04 -21.91 -9.28
C GLY A 372 12.24 -22.43 -10.48
N LEU A 373 11.71 -23.67 -10.38
CA LEU A 373 10.81 -24.23 -11.38
C LEU A 373 9.51 -23.44 -11.50
N GLY A 374 8.93 -22.99 -10.39
CA GLY A 374 7.75 -22.12 -10.39
C GLY A 374 7.97 -20.80 -11.13
N LEU A 375 9.13 -20.15 -10.93
CA LEU A 375 9.49 -18.94 -11.67
C LEU A 375 9.71 -19.22 -13.16
N LEU A 376 10.34 -20.34 -13.51
CA LEU A 376 10.49 -20.77 -14.91
C LEU A 376 9.13 -21.06 -15.55
N ALA A 377 8.23 -21.75 -14.86
CA ALA A 377 6.87 -21.99 -15.34
C ALA A 377 6.10 -20.67 -15.54
N LEU A 378 6.24 -19.72 -14.61
CA LEU A 378 5.65 -18.39 -14.74
C LEU A 378 6.19 -17.63 -15.96
N GLU A 379 7.49 -17.74 -16.26
CA GLU A 379 8.09 -17.14 -17.45
C GLU A 379 7.63 -17.83 -18.74
N ALA A 380 7.55 -19.17 -18.74
CA ALA A 380 7.27 -19.97 -19.92
C ALA A 380 5.79 -20.09 -20.30
N LEU A 381 4.86 -19.79 -19.38
CA LEU A 381 3.41 -19.95 -19.58
C LEU A 381 2.69 -18.58 -19.62
N PRO A 382 2.49 -17.99 -20.82
CA PRO A 382 1.85 -16.66 -20.93
C PRO A 382 0.48 -16.55 -20.24
N PRO A 383 -0.41 -17.56 -20.26
CA PRO A 383 -1.69 -17.46 -19.56
C PRO A 383 -1.52 -17.35 -18.04
N LEU A 384 -0.57 -18.09 -17.45
CA LEU A 384 -0.26 -18.03 -16.02
C LEU A 384 0.35 -16.68 -15.65
N LYS A 385 1.29 -16.19 -16.49
CA LYS A 385 1.90 -14.87 -16.34
C LYS A 385 0.84 -13.77 -16.35
N SER A 386 -0.03 -13.76 -17.34
CA SER A 386 -1.12 -12.79 -17.47
C SER A 386 -2.10 -12.86 -16.29
N PHE A 387 -2.46 -14.06 -15.83
CA PHE A 387 -3.32 -14.24 -14.66
C PHE A 387 -2.70 -13.64 -13.41
N VAL A 388 -1.44 -13.96 -13.11
CA VAL A 388 -0.73 -13.42 -11.93
C VAL A 388 -0.61 -11.90 -12.02
N ALA A 389 -0.20 -11.36 -13.16
CA ALA A 389 -0.03 -9.94 -13.35
C ALA A 389 -1.36 -9.17 -13.22
N ARG A 390 -2.45 -9.65 -13.84
CA ARG A 390 -3.78 -9.05 -13.71
C ARG A 390 -4.27 -9.09 -12.26
N ARG A 391 -4.05 -10.22 -11.57
CA ARG A 391 -4.39 -10.36 -10.16
C ARG A 391 -3.65 -9.35 -9.27
N MET A 392 -2.36 -9.09 -9.56
CA MET A 392 -1.57 -8.08 -8.85
C MET A 392 -2.03 -6.65 -9.15
N MET A 393 -2.40 -6.36 -10.40
CA MET A 393 -2.84 -5.03 -10.81
C MET A 393 -4.25 -4.68 -10.33
N PHE A 394 -5.21 -5.59 -10.46
CA PHE A 394 -6.63 -5.32 -10.30
C PHE A 394 -7.29 -6.04 -9.11
N GLY A 395 -6.60 -6.98 -8.48
CA GLY A 395 -7.17 -7.81 -7.42
C GLY A 395 -8.05 -8.94 -7.96
N ALA A 396 -9.07 -9.35 -7.17
CA ALA A 396 -9.89 -10.53 -7.48
C ALA A 396 -10.78 -10.40 -8.72
N ARG A 397 -11.03 -9.19 -9.16
CA ARG A 397 -11.94 -8.88 -10.28
C ARG A 397 -11.20 -8.56 -11.59
N GLY A 398 -9.86 -8.70 -11.61
CA GLY A 398 -9.01 -8.42 -12.78
C GLY A 398 -8.75 -9.62 -13.67
#